data_ada0ff45b76537e150613329b38de83c
#
_entry.id   ada0ff45b76537e150613329b38de83c
#
_cell.length_a   1.000
_cell.length_b   1.000
_cell.length_c   1.000
_cell.angle_alpha   90.00
_cell.angle_beta   90.00
_cell.angle_gamma   90.00
#
_symmetry.space_group_name_H-M   'P 1'
#
loop_
_entity.id
_entity.type
_entity.pdbx_description
1 polymer ?
#
loop_
_entity_poly.entity_id
_entity_poly.type
_entity_poly.pdbx_seq_one_letter_code
_entity_poly.pdbx_strand_id
1 'polypeptide(L)'
;MGNLGGNLGADLGADLAHVAVIFDLDGTLIDSVPDIHATANRVMGTMGFAPLALNQVQRFVGKGLPNLVARLLEHHGQAPDGPLYAPAYAAFEADYLHAHDLTTLYPGAVAALDALRAMGAALGLCTNKPLAPARAVMDRLGLTPRFGVILGGDSLPVRKPDPEHLWATARALNRPHVIFVGDSEVDADTAAAANLPFLLFTKGYRKSPVNQIPHSLAFDDWAALAALVRRLA
;
A
#
# COMPACT_ATOMS: atom_id res chain seq x y z
N MET A 1 32.06 24.62 43.54
CA MET A 1 31.84 24.83 42.13
C MET A 1 31.55 23.47 41.49
N GLY A 2 30.31 23.09 41.49
CA GLY A 2 29.83 21.83 40.91
C GLY A 2 29.44 22.02 39.45
N ASN A 3 30.10 21.30 38.58
CA ASN A 3 29.88 21.31 37.14
C ASN A 3 28.62 20.49 36.80
N LEU A 4 27.46 21.15 36.62
CA LEU A 4 26.25 20.52 36.05
C LEU A 4 26.30 20.65 34.54
N GLY A 5 27.20 19.87 33.93
CA GLY A 5 27.18 19.57 32.49
C GLY A 5 26.10 18.55 32.21
N GLY A 6 24.84 18.98 32.09
CA GLY A 6 23.76 18.14 31.61
C GLY A 6 24.04 17.75 30.16
N ASN A 7 24.21 16.46 29.97
CA ASN A 7 24.40 15.82 28.65
C ASN A 7 23.07 15.93 27.86
N LEU A 8 22.90 17.00 27.08
CA LEU A 8 21.81 17.24 26.14
C LEU A 8 22.11 16.62 24.75
N GLY A 9 22.80 15.49 24.75
CA GLY A 9 23.14 14.78 23.53
C GLY A 9 22.72 13.32 23.64
N ALA A 10 21.86 12.91 22.71
CA ALA A 10 21.58 11.52 22.36
C ALA A 10 20.48 10.81 23.16
N ASP A 11 19.23 11.29 23.04
CA ASP A 11 18.10 10.37 23.07
C ASP A 11 17.35 10.40 21.71
N LEU A 12 18.10 10.18 20.64
CA LEU A 12 17.58 9.97 19.27
C LEU A 12 17.21 8.52 18.98
N GLY A 13 17.30 7.66 19.98
CA GLY A 13 17.02 6.24 19.90
C GLY A 13 15.75 5.86 20.66
N ALA A 14 14.59 6.45 20.38
CA ALA A 14 13.37 5.80 20.83
C ALA A 14 13.32 4.44 20.13
N ASP A 15 13.52 3.42 20.93
CA ASP A 15 13.58 2.04 20.50
C ASP A 15 12.18 1.61 19.99
N LEU A 16 12.04 1.45 18.67
CA LEU A 16 10.87 0.85 18.04
C LEU A 16 11.03 -0.65 17.80
N ALA A 17 11.99 -1.31 18.47
CA ALA A 17 12.23 -2.74 18.32
C ALA A 17 11.01 -3.60 18.67
N HIS A 18 10.08 -3.06 19.46
CA HIS A 18 8.82 -3.70 19.82
C HIS A 18 7.68 -3.41 18.82
N VAL A 19 7.92 -2.62 17.76
CA VAL A 19 6.90 -2.15 16.81
C VAL A 19 7.04 -2.82 15.46
N ALA A 20 5.92 -3.29 14.89
CA ALA A 20 5.76 -3.60 13.48
C ALA A 20 5.01 -2.46 12.80
N VAL A 21 5.55 -1.95 11.70
CA VAL A 21 4.85 -1.00 10.83
C VAL A 21 4.56 -1.70 9.51
N ILE A 22 3.28 -1.87 9.20
CA ILE A 22 2.81 -2.55 8.00
C ILE A 22 2.32 -1.49 7.01
N PHE A 23 2.63 -1.65 5.75
CA PHE A 23 2.30 -0.68 4.69
C PHE A 23 1.44 -1.32 3.61
N ASP A 24 0.52 -0.56 3.04
CA ASP A 24 0.05 -0.81 1.69
C ASP A 24 1.10 -0.34 0.67
N LEU A 25 0.89 -0.66 -0.60
CA LEU A 25 1.83 -0.37 -1.68
C LEU A 25 1.30 0.73 -2.61
N ASP A 26 0.26 0.40 -3.41
CA ASP A 26 -0.27 1.26 -4.48
C ASP A 26 -1.04 2.46 -3.89
N GLY A 27 -0.58 3.68 -4.13
CA GLY A 27 -1.15 4.90 -3.52
C GLY A 27 -0.54 5.26 -2.17
N THR A 28 0.20 4.34 -1.54
CA THR A 28 0.86 4.56 -0.26
C THR A 28 2.36 4.78 -0.45
N LEU A 29 3.13 3.76 -0.80
CA LEU A 29 4.57 3.86 -1.01
C LEU A 29 4.94 4.31 -2.43
N ILE A 30 4.09 3.94 -3.40
CA ILE A 30 4.32 4.18 -4.83
C ILE A 30 3.08 4.79 -5.49
N ASP A 31 3.32 5.66 -6.48
CA ASP A 31 2.31 6.06 -7.46
C ASP A 31 2.41 5.12 -8.68
N SER A 32 1.53 4.12 -8.70
CA SER A 32 1.48 3.06 -9.72
C SER A 32 0.36 3.25 -10.75
N VAL A 33 -0.51 4.24 -10.56
CA VAL A 33 -1.65 4.47 -11.47
C VAL A 33 -1.22 4.69 -12.91
N PRO A 34 -0.10 5.34 -13.24
CA PRO A 34 0.34 5.48 -14.64
C PRO A 34 0.54 4.13 -15.35
N ASP A 35 1.17 3.14 -14.70
CA ASP A 35 1.35 1.80 -15.27
C ASP A 35 0.03 1.01 -15.33
N ILE A 36 -0.77 1.08 -14.28
CA ILE A 36 -2.10 0.45 -14.24
C ILE A 36 -2.98 0.99 -15.36
N HIS A 37 -2.96 2.30 -15.60
CA HIS A 37 -3.70 2.96 -16.67
C HIS A 37 -3.22 2.52 -18.06
N ALA A 38 -1.90 2.49 -18.27
CA ALA A 38 -1.32 2.04 -19.54
C ALA A 38 -1.70 0.58 -19.85
N THR A 39 -1.61 -0.30 -18.84
CA THR A 39 -2.02 -1.70 -18.95
C THR A 39 -3.52 -1.83 -19.22
N ALA A 40 -4.36 -1.11 -18.48
CA ALA A 40 -5.81 -1.13 -18.67
C ALA A 40 -6.20 -0.76 -20.10
N ASN A 41 -5.64 0.34 -20.62
CA ASN A 41 -5.94 0.81 -21.97
C ASN A 41 -5.41 -0.14 -23.06
N ARG A 42 -4.26 -0.77 -22.85
CA ARG A 42 -3.74 -1.77 -23.77
C ARG A 42 -4.66 -2.99 -23.81
N VAL A 43 -5.02 -3.55 -22.65
CA VAL A 43 -5.90 -4.73 -22.57
C VAL A 43 -7.29 -4.42 -23.14
N MET A 44 -7.92 -3.31 -22.73
CA MET A 44 -9.23 -2.91 -23.25
C MET A 44 -9.18 -2.63 -24.75
N GLY A 45 -8.10 -2.03 -25.25
CA GLY A 45 -7.88 -1.77 -26.67
C GLY A 45 -7.80 -3.04 -27.52
N THR A 46 -7.17 -4.13 -27.04
CA THR A 46 -7.17 -5.44 -27.75
C THR A 46 -8.55 -6.06 -27.89
N MET A 47 -9.49 -5.66 -27.03
CA MET A 47 -10.89 -6.08 -27.05
C MET A 47 -11.78 -5.12 -27.84
N GLY A 48 -11.22 -4.07 -28.47
CA GLY A 48 -11.95 -3.11 -29.27
C GLY A 48 -12.64 -1.98 -28.48
N PHE A 49 -12.31 -1.82 -27.19
CA PHE A 49 -12.88 -0.75 -26.37
C PHE A 49 -12.08 0.55 -26.45
N ALA A 50 -12.77 1.66 -26.25
CA ALA A 50 -12.15 2.98 -26.21
C ALA A 50 -11.26 3.16 -24.97
N PRO A 51 -10.19 3.98 -25.03
CA PRO A 51 -9.33 4.24 -23.89
C PRO A 51 -10.06 5.01 -22.78
N LEU A 52 -9.73 4.69 -21.52
CA LEU A 52 -10.18 5.40 -20.33
C LEU A 52 -9.18 6.52 -19.97
N ALA A 53 -9.67 7.55 -19.33
CA ALA A 53 -8.81 8.56 -18.72
C ALA A 53 -8.14 8.04 -17.44
N LEU A 54 -6.98 8.57 -17.08
CA LEU A 54 -6.19 8.16 -15.91
C LEU A 54 -7.01 8.20 -14.62
N ASN A 55 -7.76 9.29 -14.39
CA ASN A 55 -8.58 9.45 -13.19
C ASN A 55 -9.76 8.46 -13.11
N GLN A 56 -10.22 7.93 -14.24
CA GLN A 56 -11.23 6.87 -14.25
C GLN A 56 -10.63 5.55 -13.77
N VAL A 57 -9.46 5.17 -14.30
CA VAL A 57 -8.75 3.95 -13.88
C VAL A 57 -8.34 4.04 -12.41
N GLN A 58 -7.83 5.19 -11.96
CA GLN A 58 -7.45 5.42 -10.57
C GLN A 58 -8.58 5.08 -9.60
N ARG A 59 -9.83 5.42 -9.94
CA ARG A 59 -11.00 5.11 -9.11
C ARG A 59 -11.30 3.61 -8.96
N PHE A 60 -10.75 2.78 -9.83
CA PHE A 60 -10.93 1.32 -9.79
C PHE A 60 -9.85 0.61 -8.97
N VAL A 61 -8.74 1.31 -8.65
CA VAL A 61 -7.64 0.79 -7.86
C VAL A 61 -8.03 0.62 -6.38
N GLY A 62 -7.38 -0.31 -5.68
CA GLY A 62 -7.46 -0.54 -4.24
C GLY A 62 -8.08 -1.89 -3.82
N LYS A 63 -9.00 -2.46 -4.61
CA LYS A 63 -9.66 -3.74 -4.28
C LYS A 63 -9.06 -4.97 -4.99
N GLY A 64 -7.85 -4.83 -5.56
CA GLY A 64 -7.12 -5.89 -6.25
C GLY A 64 -7.53 -6.09 -7.72
N LEU A 65 -6.73 -6.90 -8.41
CA LEU A 65 -6.85 -7.13 -9.85
C LEU A 65 -8.23 -7.65 -10.29
N PRO A 66 -8.86 -8.61 -9.59
CA PRO A 66 -10.20 -9.07 -10.00
C PRO A 66 -11.24 -7.94 -10.05
N ASN A 67 -11.24 -7.06 -9.04
CA ASN A 67 -12.15 -5.93 -9.02
C ASN A 67 -11.81 -4.88 -10.08
N LEU A 68 -10.54 -4.62 -10.32
CA LEU A 68 -10.09 -3.69 -11.37
C LEU A 68 -10.61 -4.13 -12.73
N VAL A 69 -10.43 -5.40 -13.12
CA VAL A 69 -10.91 -5.94 -14.39
C VAL A 69 -12.43 -5.87 -14.50
N ALA A 70 -13.15 -6.26 -13.45
CA ALA A 70 -14.61 -6.14 -13.40
C ALA A 70 -15.07 -4.69 -13.64
N ARG A 71 -14.45 -3.71 -12.99
CA ARG A 71 -14.77 -2.28 -13.14
C ARG A 71 -14.44 -1.72 -14.51
N LEU A 72 -13.37 -2.21 -15.16
CA LEU A 72 -13.04 -1.84 -16.53
C LEU A 72 -14.11 -2.33 -17.51
N LEU A 73 -14.57 -3.57 -17.36
CA LEU A 73 -15.65 -4.13 -18.18
C LEU A 73 -16.97 -3.41 -17.95
N GLU A 74 -17.38 -3.18 -16.70
CA GLU A 74 -18.58 -2.42 -16.35
C GLU A 74 -18.58 -1.02 -16.98
N HIS A 75 -17.43 -0.33 -16.98
CA HIS A 75 -17.30 0.99 -17.61
C HIS A 75 -17.63 0.96 -19.09
N HIS A 76 -17.34 -0.16 -19.77
CA HIS A 76 -17.67 -0.37 -21.18
C HIS A 76 -19.04 -1.05 -21.40
N GLY A 77 -19.90 -1.09 -20.38
CA GLY A 77 -21.24 -1.67 -20.47
C GLY A 77 -21.27 -3.19 -20.58
N GLN A 78 -20.16 -3.86 -20.19
CA GLN A 78 -20.05 -5.32 -20.17
C GLN A 78 -20.35 -5.88 -18.77
N ALA A 79 -20.87 -7.11 -18.73
CA ALA A 79 -21.08 -7.80 -17.45
C ALA A 79 -19.73 -8.07 -16.76
N PRO A 80 -19.58 -7.71 -15.47
CA PRO A 80 -18.30 -7.84 -14.75
C PRO A 80 -17.83 -9.28 -14.55
N ASP A 81 -18.74 -10.24 -14.66
CA ASP A 81 -18.52 -11.70 -14.58
C ASP A 81 -18.90 -12.42 -15.89
N GLY A 82 -19.07 -11.67 -16.96
CA GLY A 82 -19.45 -12.17 -18.28
C GLY A 82 -18.31 -12.86 -19.04
N PRO A 83 -18.56 -13.29 -20.30
CA PRO A 83 -17.60 -14.06 -21.08
C PRO A 83 -16.30 -13.32 -21.39
N LEU A 84 -16.28 -12.00 -21.29
CA LEU A 84 -15.07 -11.18 -21.50
C LEU A 84 -14.18 -11.09 -20.25
N TYR A 85 -14.68 -11.47 -19.05
CA TYR A 85 -13.92 -11.34 -17.82
C TYR A 85 -12.65 -12.19 -17.82
N ALA A 86 -12.76 -13.49 -18.08
CA ALA A 86 -11.61 -14.40 -18.02
C ALA A 86 -10.51 -14.02 -19.04
N PRO A 87 -10.83 -13.70 -20.33
CA PRO A 87 -9.83 -13.21 -21.26
C PRO A 87 -9.19 -11.87 -20.83
N ALA A 88 -9.99 -10.93 -20.33
CA ALA A 88 -9.47 -9.63 -19.86
C ALA A 88 -8.55 -9.79 -18.64
N TYR A 89 -8.95 -10.64 -17.69
CA TYR A 89 -8.15 -10.94 -16.52
C TYR A 89 -6.80 -11.55 -16.89
N ALA A 90 -6.80 -12.59 -17.72
CA ALA A 90 -5.57 -13.26 -18.16
C ALA A 90 -4.63 -12.31 -18.92
N ALA A 91 -5.18 -11.48 -19.80
CA ALA A 91 -4.39 -10.50 -20.54
C ALA A 91 -3.79 -9.44 -19.59
N PHE A 92 -4.59 -8.96 -18.61
CA PHE A 92 -4.11 -7.98 -17.63
C PHE A 92 -3.03 -8.57 -16.73
N GLU A 93 -3.23 -9.78 -16.23
CA GLU A 93 -2.28 -10.49 -15.37
C GLU A 93 -0.92 -10.69 -16.05
N ALA A 94 -0.91 -11.09 -17.32
CA ALA A 94 0.30 -11.28 -18.12
C ALA A 94 1.07 -9.95 -18.29
N ASP A 95 0.37 -8.86 -18.62
CA ASP A 95 0.98 -7.55 -18.81
C ASP A 95 1.44 -6.91 -17.48
N TYR A 96 0.67 -7.13 -16.41
CA TYR A 96 0.86 -6.43 -15.13
C TYR A 96 2.15 -6.81 -14.43
N LEU A 97 2.67 -8.01 -14.67
CA LEU A 97 3.96 -8.45 -14.13
C LEU A 97 5.11 -7.53 -14.59
N HIS A 98 5.00 -6.96 -15.77
CA HIS A 98 6.03 -6.12 -16.40
C HIS A 98 5.69 -4.62 -16.37
N ALA A 99 4.50 -4.26 -15.85
CA ALA A 99 4.01 -2.88 -15.82
C ALA A 99 4.52 -2.14 -14.58
N HIS A 100 5.75 -1.62 -14.64
CA HIS A 100 6.37 -0.90 -13.51
C HIS A 100 7.32 0.23 -13.97
N ASP A 101 7.33 0.59 -15.26
CA ASP A 101 8.27 1.58 -15.82
C ASP A 101 7.86 3.03 -15.55
N LEU A 102 6.55 3.27 -15.42
CA LEU A 102 5.97 4.57 -15.13
C LEU A 102 5.71 4.78 -13.63
N THR A 103 5.84 3.72 -12.83
CA THR A 103 5.63 3.75 -11.38
C THR A 103 6.78 4.49 -10.69
N THR A 104 6.43 5.38 -9.79
CA THR A 104 7.40 6.16 -9.01
C THR A 104 7.15 6.02 -7.50
N LEU A 105 8.20 6.29 -6.71
CA LEU A 105 8.10 6.39 -5.25
C LEU A 105 7.45 7.72 -4.85
N TYR A 106 6.63 7.72 -3.81
CA TYR A 106 6.26 8.99 -3.19
C TYR A 106 7.50 9.65 -2.57
N PRO A 107 7.66 10.98 -2.74
CA PRO A 107 8.81 11.71 -2.20
C PRO A 107 8.95 11.49 -0.68
N GLY A 108 10.14 11.10 -0.23
CA GLY A 108 10.44 10.88 1.18
C GLY A 108 10.12 9.48 1.71
N ALA A 109 9.36 8.65 1.00
CA ALA A 109 8.94 7.32 1.46
C ALA A 109 10.14 6.43 1.85
N VAL A 110 11.17 6.34 1.00
CA VAL A 110 12.37 5.54 1.28
C VAL A 110 13.09 6.02 2.53
N ALA A 111 13.30 7.33 2.67
CA ALA A 111 13.97 7.90 3.83
C ALA A 111 13.19 7.61 5.14
N ALA A 112 11.86 7.66 5.09
CA ALA A 112 11.01 7.32 6.24
C ALA A 112 11.09 5.84 6.61
N LEU A 113 11.11 4.92 5.62
CA LEU A 113 11.30 3.49 5.87
C LEU A 113 12.68 3.22 6.49
N ASP A 114 13.74 3.85 5.98
CA ASP A 114 15.09 3.69 6.50
C ASP A 114 15.22 4.26 7.92
N ALA A 115 14.55 5.38 8.23
CA ALA A 115 14.50 5.95 9.58
C ALA A 115 13.79 5.01 10.57
N LEU A 116 12.64 4.43 10.21
CA LEU A 116 11.94 3.47 11.06
C LEU A 116 12.80 2.23 11.34
N ARG A 117 13.49 1.70 10.32
CA ARG A 117 14.41 0.56 10.49
C ARG A 117 15.59 0.90 11.39
N ALA A 118 16.18 2.08 11.24
CA ALA A 118 17.28 2.55 12.09
C ALA A 118 16.85 2.66 13.56
N MET A 119 15.54 2.90 13.81
CA MET A 119 14.94 2.89 15.15
C MET A 119 14.53 1.48 15.63
N GLY A 120 14.80 0.43 14.86
CA GLY A 120 14.53 -0.97 15.23
C GLY A 120 13.18 -1.51 14.80
N ALA A 121 12.29 -0.71 14.16
CA ALA A 121 10.97 -1.17 13.73
C ALA A 121 11.08 -2.28 12.68
N ALA A 122 10.22 -3.30 12.79
CA ALA A 122 10.05 -4.32 11.77
C ALA A 122 9.04 -3.83 10.72
N LEU A 123 9.39 -3.93 9.43
CA LEU A 123 8.52 -3.46 8.35
C LEU A 123 7.89 -4.63 7.59
N GLY A 124 6.59 -4.53 7.30
CA GLY A 124 5.81 -5.47 6.50
C GLY A 124 5.03 -4.79 5.39
N LEU A 125 4.71 -5.54 4.35
CA LEU A 125 3.82 -5.12 3.26
C LEU A 125 2.56 -5.99 3.28
N CYS A 126 1.40 -5.33 3.21
CA CYS A 126 0.07 -5.93 3.11
C CYS A 126 -0.72 -5.21 2.02
N THR A 127 -0.71 -5.75 0.81
CA THR A 127 -1.30 -5.11 -0.37
C THR A 127 -2.30 -6.00 -1.09
N ASN A 128 -3.31 -5.39 -1.73
CA ASN A 128 -4.24 -6.09 -2.62
C ASN A 128 -3.67 -6.31 -4.05
N LYS A 129 -2.49 -5.74 -4.35
CA LYS A 129 -1.74 -6.07 -5.57
C LYS A 129 -1.30 -7.54 -5.52
N PRO A 130 -1.43 -8.33 -6.59
CA PRO A 130 -0.90 -9.69 -6.61
C PRO A 130 0.59 -9.73 -6.25
N LEU A 131 1.05 -10.80 -5.59
CA LEU A 131 2.40 -10.89 -5.02
C LEU A 131 3.51 -10.75 -6.06
N ALA A 132 3.35 -11.41 -7.21
CA ALA A 132 4.39 -11.40 -8.25
C ALA A 132 4.64 -9.97 -8.80
N PRO A 133 3.63 -9.21 -9.30
CA PRO A 133 3.84 -7.83 -9.71
C PRO A 133 4.19 -6.88 -8.56
N ALA A 134 3.75 -7.15 -7.31
CA ALA A 134 4.19 -6.37 -6.15
C ALA A 134 5.69 -6.51 -5.92
N ARG A 135 6.22 -7.73 -5.95
CA ARG A 135 7.66 -7.98 -5.82
C ARG A 135 8.45 -7.37 -6.98
N ALA A 136 8.00 -7.54 -8.22
CA ALA A 136 8.68 -7.00 -9.39
C ALA A 136 8.88 -5.46 -9.28
N VAL A 137 7.84 -4.71 -8.93
CA VAL A 137 7.95 -3.26 -8.76
C VAL A 137 8.79 -2.88 -7.53
N MET A 138 8.67 -3.62 -6.43
CA MET A 138 9.49 -3.38 -5.22
C MET A 138 10.97 -3.63 -5.46
N ASP A 139 11.32 -4.69 -6.20
CA ASP A 139 12.72 -5.00 -6.57
C ASP A 139 13.30 -3.90 -7.46
N ARG A 140 12.55 -3.49 -8.50
CA ARG A 140 12.95 -2.39 -9.38
C ARG A 140 13.20 -1.07 -8.61
N LEU A 141 12.35 -0.76 -7.63
CA LEU A 141 12.47 0.47 -6.83
C LEU A 141 13.38 0.30 -5.60
N GLY A 142 14.02 -0.85 -5.44
CA GLY A 142 14.94 -1.12 -4.33
C GLY A 142 14.26 -1.20 -2.97
N LEU A 143 12.94 -1.46 -2.91
CA LEU A 143 12.18 -1.50 -1.65
C LEU A 143 12.32 -2.84 -0.92
N THR A 144 12.41 -3.95 -1.65
CA THR A 144 12.32 -5.32 -1.10
C THR A 144 13.23 -5.56 0.12
N PRO A 145 14.51 -5.11 0.16
CA PRO A 145 15.39 -5.38 1.29
C PRO A 145 14.98 -4.72 2.61
N ARG A 146 14.01 -3.82 2.58
CA ARG A 146 13.50 -3.10 3.77
C ARG A 146 12.42 -3.87 4.51
N PHE A 147 11.79 -4.85 3.87
CA PHE A 147 10.62 -5.54 4.38
C PHE A 147 10.96 -6.95 4.83
N GLY A 148 10.61 -7.27 6.08
CA GLY A 148 10.75 -8.63 6.62
C GLY A 148 9.66 -9.58 6.11
N VAL A 149 8.49 -9.04 5.76
CA VAL A 149 7.32 -9.80 5.27
C VAL A 149 6.66 -9.02 4.13
N ILE A 150 6.29 -9.72 3.06
CA ILE A 150 5.58 -9.17 1.92
C ILE A 150 4.43 -10.11 1.57
N LEU A 151 3.18 -9.67 1.80
CA LEU A 151 1.98 -10.38 1.40
C LEU A 151 1.24 -9.59 0.30
N GLY A 152 1.00 -10.25 -0.83
CA GLY A 152 0.19 -9.74 -1.94
C GLY A 152 -1.25 -10.23 -1.85
N GLY A 153 -2.13 -9.68 -2.70
CA GLY A 153 -3.56 -9.95 -2.68
C GLY A 153 -3.98 -11.38 -3.00
N ASP A 154 -3.06 -12.22 -3.40
CA ASP A 154 -3.18 -13.65 -3.70
C ASP A 154 -2.37 -14.54 -2.74
N SER A 155 -1.71 -13.96 -1.73
CA SER A 155 -0.92 -14.71 -0.75
C SER A 155 -1.79 -15.51 0.22
N LEU A 156 -3.05 -15.13 0.38
CA LEU A 156 -4.06 -15.81 1.21
C LEU A 156 -5.37 -15.97 0.41
N PRO A 157 -6.28 -16.85 0.83
CA PRO A 157 -7.62 -16.95 0.23
C PRO A 157 -8.45 -15.66 0.35
N VAL A 158 -8.12 -14.81 1.31
CA VAL A 158 -8.76 -13.52 1.59
C VAL A 158 -7.79 -12.37 1.37
N ARG A 159 -8.34 -11.16 1.17
CA ARG A 159 -7.57 -9.92 0.99
C ARG A 159 -8.26 -8.76 1.71
N LYS A 160 -7.59 -7.61 1.82
CA LYS A 160 -8.20 -6.39 2.36
C LYS A 160 -9.55 -6.09 1.69
N PRO A 161 -10.63 -5.78 2.44
CA PRO A 161 -10.66 -5.37 3.84
C PRO A 161 -10.78 -6.51 4.86
N ASP A 162 -10.63 -7.79 4.48
CA ASP A 162 -10.59 -8.88 5.47
C ASP A 162 -9.36 -8.69 6.39
N PRO A 163 -9.54 -8.66 7.73
CA PRO A 163 -8.46 -8.40 8.67
C PRO A 163 -7.39 -9.50 8.71
N GLU A 164 -7.71 -10.72 8.27
CA GLU A 164 -6.77 -11.86 8.29
C GLU A 164 -5.52 -11.57 7.46
N HIS A 165 -5.65 -10.83 6.35
CA HIS A 165 -4.51 -10.44 5.53
C HIS A 165 -3.50 -9.56 6.32
N LEU A 166 -4.03 -8.61 7.11
CA LEU A 166 -3.20 -7.75 7.96
C LEU A 166 -2.67 -8.50 9.19
N TRP A 167 -3.49 -9.35 9.84
CA TRP A 167 -3.05 -10.15 10.95
C TRP A 167 -1.97 -11.17 10.58
N ALA A 168 -2.06 -11.80 9.40
CA ALA A 168 -1.03 -12.72 8.92
C ALA A 168 0.33 -12.00 8.76
N THR A 169 0.32 -10.78 8.20
CA THR A 169 1.53 -9.95 8.11
C THR A 169 2.08 -9.62 9.49
N ALA A 170 1.21 -9.21 10.42
CA ALA A 170 1.58 -8.86 11.80
C ALA A 170 2.20 -10.04 12.56
N ARG A 171 1.55 -11.22 12.49
CA ARG A 171 2.07 -12.44 13.12
C ARG A 171 3.46 -12.83 12.60
N ALA A 172 3.67 -12.71 11.29
CA ALA A 172 4.96 -13.04 10.67
C ALA A 172 6.08 -12.06 11.08
N LEU A 173 5.76 -10.80 11.38
CA LEU A 173 6.72 -9.82 11.90
C LEU A 173 7.02 -10.03 13.39
N ASN A 174 6.12 -10.67 14.13
CA ASN A 174 6.28 -11.04 15.54
C ASN A 174 6.70 -9.86 16.44
N ARG A 175 5.89 -8.78 16.42
CA ARG A 175 6.06 -7.61 17.31
C ARG A 175 4.76 -7.35 18.09
N PRO A 176 4.84 -6.94 19.37
CA PRO A 176 3.67 -6.74 20.22
C PRO A 176 2.82 -5.52 19.80
N HIS A 177 3.43 -4.49 19.23
CA HIS A 177 2.72 -3.31 18.75
C HIS A 177 2.71 -3.29 17.22
N VAL A 178 1.54 -3.11 16.64
CA VAL A 178 1.36 -3.12 15.18
C VAL A 178 0.65 -1.84 14.77
N ILE A 179 1.19 -1.17 13.75
CA ILE A 179 0.62 0.04 13.16
C ILE A 179 0.48 -0.21 11.66
N PHE A 180 -0.68 0.11 11.10
CA PHE A 180 -0.92 0.00 9.66
C PHE A 180 -0.88 1.38 9.00
N VAL A 181 -0.25 1.48 7.84
CA VAL A 181 -0.11 2.69 7.02
C VAL A 181 -0.70 2.42 5.65
N GLY A 182 -1.64 3.23 5.22
CA GLY A 182 -2.31 3.11 3.93
C GLY A 182 -2.90 4.45 3.49
N ASP A 183 -3.55 4.48 2.33
CA ASP A 183 -4.05 5.72 1.72
C ASP A 183 -5.55 5.69 1.41
N SER A 184 -6.23 4.56 1.61
CA SER A 184 -7.57 4.33 1.10
C SER A 184 -8.58 3.90 2.17
N GLU A 185 -9.86 3.94 1.79
CA GLU A 185 -10.96 3.40 2.58
C GLU A 185 -10.78 1.90 2.87
N VAL A 186 -10.23 1.16 1.90
CA VAL A 186 -9.98 -0.28 2.06
C VAL A 186 -8.97 -0.54 3.18
N ASP A 187 -7.94 0.30 3.30
CA ASP A 187 -6.95 0.19 4.38
C ASP A 187 -7.56 0.55 5.73
N ALA A 188 -8.33 1.62 5.76
CA ALA A 188 -9.04 2.05 6.98
C ALA A 188 -10.00 0.96 7.48
N ASP A 189 -10.80 0.37 6.57
CA ASP A 189 -11.72 -0.72 6.90
C ASP A 189 -10.95 -1.95 7.40
N THR A 190 -9.80 -2.27 6.79
CA THR A 190 -8.94 -3.39 7.23
C THR A 190 -8.39 -3.14 8.62
N ALA A 191 -7.87 -1.95 8.89
CA ALA A 191 -7.34 -1.58 10.20
C ALA A 191 -8.42 -1.60 11.28
N ALA A 192 -9.61 -1.07 10.97
CA ALA A 192 -10.76 -1.08 11.87
C ALA A 192 -11.20 -2.53 12.18
N ALA A 193 -11.33 -3.38 11.17
CA ALA A 193 -11.68 -4.79 11.34
C ALA A 193 -10.61 -5.56 12.13
N ALA A 194 -9.34 -5.21 11.97
CA ALA A 194 -8.23 -5.79 12.72
C ALA A 194 -8.06 -5.20 14.13
N ASN A 195 -8.77 -4.11 14.46
CA ASN A 195 -8.61 -3.33 15.69
C ASN A 195 -7.16 -2.85 15.90
N LEU A 196 -6.54 -2.31 14.82
CA LEU A 196 -5.18 -1.80 14.83
C LEU A 196 -5.15 -0.29 14.56
N PRO A 197 -4.18 0.45 15.13
CA PRO A 197 -3.93 1.84 14.79
C PRO A 197 -3.65 2.01 13.29
N PHE A 198 -4.27 3.05 12.70
CA PHE A 198 -4.15 3.35 11.27
C PHE A 198 -3.61 4.76 11.03
N LEU A 199 -2.54 4.85 10.25
CA LEU A 199 -1.97 6.09 9.74
C LEU A 199 -2.41 6.29 8.28
N LEU A 200 -3.20 7.33 8.04
CA LEU A 200 -3.72 7.64 6.71
C LEU A 200 -2.76 8.58 5.96
N PHE A 201 -2.15 8.10 4.87
CA PHE A 201 -1.45 8.93 3.91
C PHE A 201 -2.46 9.62 2.99
N THR A 202 -2.50 10.96 2.99
CA THR A 202 -3.60 11.71 2.36
C THR A 202 -3.40 12.04 0.89
N LYS A 203 -2.21 11.78 0.32
CA LYS A 203 -1.89 12.07 -1.10
C LYS A 203 -2.02 10.87 -2.02
N GLY A 204 -2.60 9.74 -1.54
CA GLY A 204 -2.84 8.54 -2.34
C GLY A 204 -4.16 8.55 -3.10
N TYR A 205 -4.79 7.36 -3.22
CA TYR A 205 -5.93 7.11 -4.12
C TYR A 205 -7.29 7.10 -3.43
N ARG A 206 -7.38 7.60 -2.19
CA ARG A 206 -8.66 7.72 -1.47
C ARG A 206 -9.72 8.40 -2.33
N LYS A 207 -10.98 8.02 -2.12
CA LYS A 207 -12.14 8.56 -2.85
C LYS A 207 -12.95 9.52 -1.99
N SER A 208 -12.91 9.33 -0.67
CA SER A 208 -13.63 10.14 0.31
C SER A 208 -12.73 11.24 0.91
N PRO A 209 -13.32 12.33 1.41
CA PRO A 209 -12.59 13.31 2.22
C PRO A 209 -11.95 12.67 3.44
N VAL A 210 -10.78 13.20 3.88
CA VAL A 210 -10.00 12.66 5.00
C VAL A 210 -10.84 12.48 6.26
N ASN A 211 -11.69 13.44 6.58
CA ASN A 211 -12.54 13.41 7.78
C ASN A 211 -13.68 12.37 7.74
N GLN A 212 -13.88 11.69 6.61
CA GLN A 212 -14.84 10.58 6.48
C GLN A 212 -14.17 9.21 6.53
N ILE A 213 -12.84 9.15 6.51
CA ILE A 213 -12.08 7.90 6.58
C ILE A 213 -11.63 7.70 8.03
N PRO A 214 -12.01 6.59 8.70
CA PRO A 214 -11.53 6.30 10.05
C PRO A 214 -10.00 6.17 10.08
N HIS A 215 -9.32 6.90 10.96
CA HIS A 215 -7.88 6.84 11.12
C HIS A 215 -7.46 7.32 12.53
N SER A 216 -6.32 6.84 13.00
CA SER A 216 -5.72 7.31 14.24
C SER A 216 -5.05 8.68 14.07
N LEU A 217 -4.25 8.82 13.00
CA LEU A 217 -3.60 10.06 12.58
C LEU A 217 -3.52 10.07 11.05
N ALA A 218 -3.44 11.29 10.46
CA ALA A 218 -3.26 11.48 9.02
C ALA A 218 -1.99 12.28 8.74
N PHE A 219 -1.37 12.05 7.59
CA PHE A 219 -0.18 12.77 7.16
C PHE A 219 -0.12 12.89 5.63
N ASP A 220 0.64 13.88 5.15
CA ASP A 220 0.89 14.15 3.74
C ASP A 220 2.38 14.34 3.42
N ASP A 221 3.21 14.31 4.45
CA ASP A 221 4.67 14.37 4.35
C ASP A 221 5.30 13.17 5.06
N TRP A 222 6.04 12.36 4.31
CA TRP A 222 6.73 11.17 4.81
C TRP A 222 7.76 11.48 5.90
N ALA A 223 8.32 12.70 5.94
CA ALA A 223 9.23 13.13 7.00
C ALA A 223 8.60 13.08 8.40
N ALA A 224 7.28 13.21 8.49
CA ALA A 224 6.55 13.14 9.75
C ALA A 224 6.35 11.71 10.28
N LEU A 225 6.49 10.68 9.44
CA LEU A 225 6.04 9.31 9.75
C LEU A 225 6.68 8.75 11.02
N ALA A 226 7.99 8.89 11.21
CA ALA A 226 8.67 8.35 12.39
C ALA A 226 8.15 8.95 13.71
N ALA A 227 7.84 10.25 13.72
CA ALA A 227 7.25 10.91 14.88
C ALA A 227 5.80 10.44 15.14
N LEU A 228 5.03 10.19 14.06
CA LEU A 228 3.66 9.69 14.18
C LEU A 228 3.62 8.25 14.70
N VAL A 229 4.53 7.39 14.22
CA VAL A 229 4.68 6.02 14.72
C VAL A 229 4.99 6.01 16.20
N ARG A 230 5.95 6.84 16.67
CA ARG A 230 6.28 6.97 18.11
C ARG A 230 5.10 7.36 18.98
N ARG A 231 4.14 8.14 18.45
CA ARG A 231 2.95 8.57 19.20
C ARG A 231 1.92 7.46 19.39
N LEU A 232 1.99 6.40 18.57
CA LEU A 232 1.05 5.28 18.57
C LEU A 232 1.67 3.99 19.12
N ALA A 233 3.00 3.96 19.31
CA ALA A 233 3.78 2.86 19.91
C ALA A 233 3.79 2.91 21.47
#